data_b2303851ed002341daf590530bbc3454
#
_entry.id   b2303851ed002341daf590530bbc3454
#
_cell.length_a   1.000
_cell.length_b   1.000
_cell.length_c   1.000
_cell.angle_alpha   90.00
_cell.angle_beta   90.00
_cell.angle_gamma   90.00
#
_symmetry.space_group_name_H-M   'P 1'
#
loop_
_entity.id
_entity.type
_entity.pdbx_description
1 polymer ?
#
loop_
_entity_poly.entity_id
_entity_poly.type
_entity_poly.pdbx_seq_one_letter_code
_entity_poly.pdbx_strand_id
1 'polypeptide(L)'
;MKHILHVVLALSALSAGQRLWAQATGKTETIYSFQAPPGATYPAAGPIISKSGVIYGTTNSGGTTTGCGFFNCGTVYELTPTVPPSGALTETTLYSFTGFAGGAQPNNRLVFGASGTLYGWANGGAFGQGVVYELTPPASSGGAWTETEVYSFQGPPSDGGLPVGGLAIGKNGSLYGATYFGGKYDQGTVFELTPPASVGGVWTLTVLYSFHGDGDGIYPGAGVIVAANGVIYGTTTQGGALGVGTVFGLKLVAGAWKEEVLSSLTGGVSNPNGLAFGPDGVLYGQTPGDNIFEAMPPAAAGGAWTVQSLYNGFGLSGWGYIDQPSIAVGPAGAIYWTTTFGGTSTACGVSLGCGALNELVPPTSPGGSWTQLVLHNFTGQAGDGYQPNGGLVVTKNGDVIGTTYYGGQDFFGTVFRYTP
;
A
#
# COMPACT_ATOMS: atom_id res chain seq x y z
N MET A 1 -48.71 5.92 3.18
CA MET A 1 -48.60 6.25 1.74
C MET A 1 -47.10 6.10 1.38
N LYS A 2 -46.82 5.05 0.60
CA LYS A 2 -45.47 4.68 0.20
C LYS A 2 -45.08 5.48 -1.06
N HIS A 3 -44.02 6.26 -1.00
CA HIS A 3 -43.45 6.85 -2.21
C HIS A 3 -42.45 5.87 -2.80
N ILE A 4 -42.83 5.26 -3.92
CA ILE A 4 -41.96 4.48 -4.80
C ILE A 4 -41.28 5.47 -5.72
N LEU A 5 -39.95 5.59 -5.61
CA LEU A 5 -39.14 6.37 -6.52
C LEU A 5 -38.85 5.51 -7.76
N HIS A 6 -39.37 5.92 -8.91
CA HIS A 6 -39.11 5.26 -10.20
C HIS A 6 -37.78 5.76 -10.75
N VAL A 7 -36.82 4.86 -10.87
CA VAL A 7 -35.62 5.08 -11.67
C VAL A 7 -35.98 4.84 -13.14
N VAL A 8 -36.03 5.89 -13.94
CA VAL A 8 -36.21 5.79 -15.39
C VAL A 8 -34.84 5.49 -16.03
N LEU A 9 -34.64 4.26 -16.48
CA LEU A 9 -33.53 3.90 -17.37
C LEU A 9 -33.85 4.39 -18.79
N ALA A 10 -33.14 5.40 -19.25
CA ALA A 10 -33.11 5.76 -20.66
C ALA A 10 -32.07 4.89 -21.38
N LEU A 11 -32.53 3.86 -22.07
CA LEU A 11 -31.73 3.11 -23.05
C LEU A 11 -31.69 3.91 -24.38
N SER A 12 -30.59 4.61 -24.65
CA SER A 12 -30.24 5.04 -26.00
C SER A 12 -29.12 4.13 -26.51
N ALA A 13 -29.37 3.45 -27.63
CA ALA A 13 -28.40 2.64 -28.34
C ALA A 13 -27.24 3.52 -28.83
N LEU A 14 -26.03 3.29 -28.29
CA LEU A 14 -24.79 3.93 -28.72
C LEU A 14 -23.87 2.88 -29.33
N SER A 15 -23.35 3.24 -30.50
CA SER A 15 -22.36 2.50 -31.30
C SER A 15 -21.11 2.12 -30.52
N ALA A 16 -20.49 1.03 -30.92
CA ALA A 16 -19.30 0.41 -30.33
C ALA A 16 -18.23 1.43 -29.92
N GLY A 17 -17.91 1.48 -28.59
CA GLY A 17 -16.69 2.13 -28.12
C GLY A 17 -16.79 2.96 -26.83
N GLN A 18 -17.96 3.32 -26.34
CA GLN A 18 -18.06 4.09 -25.09
C GLN A 18 -18.59 3.20 -23.96
N ARG A 19 -17.73 2.88 -23.00
CA ARG A 19 -18.15 2.27 -21.72
C ARG A 19 -18.88 3.36 -20.92
N LEU A 20 -20.15 3.13 -20.59
CA LEU A 20 -20.88 3.92 -19.59
C LEU A 20 -20.27 3.63 -18.22
N TRP A 21 -19.55 4.59 -17.67
CA TRP A 21 -19.09 4.57 -16.30
C TRP A 21 -20.29 4.92 -15.40
N ALA A 22 -20.68 4.04 -14.50
CA ALA A 22 -21.60 4.39 -13.43
C ALA A 22 -20.89 5.35 -12.49
N GLN A 23 -21.50 6.51 -12.21
CA GLN A 23 -20.94 7.52 -11.32
C GLN A 23 -21.49 7.26 -9.90
N ALA A 24 -20.60 7.20 -8.92
CA ALA A 24 -20.97 7.02 -7.53
C ALA A 24 -21.65 8.30 -6.98
N THR A 25 -22.49 8.12 -5.97
CA THR A 25 -23.22 9.22 -5.32
C THR A 25 -22.43 9.86 -4.17
N GLY A 26 -21.32 9.27 -3.76
CA GLY A 26 -20.47 9.74 -2.68
C GLY A 26 -19.69 11.02 -3.02
N LYS A 27 -19.03 11.58 -2.01
CA LYS A 27 -18.25 12.83 -2.14
C LYS A 27 -16.79 12.57 -1.84
N THR A 28 -15.90 12.99 -2.75
CA THR A 28 -14.47 13.10 -2.49
C THR A 28 -14.11 14.52 -2.09
N GLU A 29 -13.27 14.66 -1.08
CA GLU A 29 -12.75 15.96 -0.62
C GLU A 29 -11.28 15.85 -0.24
N THR A 30 -10.50 16.89 -0.49
CA THR A 30 -9.16 17.07 0.07
C THR A 30 -9.32 17.48 1.53
N ILE A 31 -8.85 16.63 2.43
CA ILE A 31 -8.91 16.89 3.88
C ILE A 31 -7.63 17.52 4.42
N TYR A 32 -6.52 17.39 3.68
CA TYR A 32 -5.26 18.07 3.98
C TYR A 32 -4.45 18.33 2.71
N SER A 33 -3.80 19.49 2.61
CA SER A 33 -2.83 19.86 1.57
C SER A 33 -1.46 20.08 2.20
N PHE A 34 -0.49 19.30 1.77
CA PHE A 34 0.89 19.45 2.24
C PHE A 34 1.50 20.76 1.75
N GLN A 35 2.36 21.35 2.58
CA GLN A 35 2.99 22.65 2.34
C GLN A 35 4.47 22.48 2.04
N ALA A 36 5.11 23.57 1.59
CA ALA A 36 6.55 23.60 1.34
C ALA A 36 7.37 23.21 2.59
N PRO A 37 8.59 22.66 2.40
CA PRO A 37 9.48 22.38 3.52
C PRO A 37 9.63 23.58 4.48
N PRO A 38 9.77 23.35 5.81
CA PRO A 38 10.23 22.10 6.43
C PRO A 38 9.12 21.07 6.74
N GLY A 39 7.86 21.29 6.36
CA GLY A 39 6.80 20.32 6.51
C GLY A 39 6.99 19.05 5.68
N ALA A 40 6.07 18.11 5.82
CA ALA A 40 6.00 16.90 5.01
C ALA A 40 5.61 17.24 3.57
N THR A 41 6.26 16.61 2.57
CA THR A 41 5.97 16.86 1.16
C THR A 41 6.04 15.58 0.34
N TYR A 42 5.17 15.46 -0.67
CA TYR A 42 5.14 14.31 -1.58
C TYR A 42 4.88 12.99 -0.86
N PRO A 43 3.69 12.78 -0.29
CA PRO A 43 3.34 11.51 0.36
C PRO A 43 3.37 10.39 -0.67
N ALA A 44 4.21 9.38 -0.42
CA ALA A 44 4.48 8.30 -1.36
C ALA A 44 3.80 6.99 -0.98
N ALA A 45 3.32 6.87 0.26
CA ALA A 45 2.64 5.68 0.77
C ALA A 45 1.24 5.99 1.28
N GLY A 46 0.41 4.96 1.36
CA GLY A 46 -0.93 5.07 1.96
C GLY A 46 -0.87 5.34 3.46
N PRO A 47 -1.82 6.12 3.98
CA PRO A 47 -1.87 6.44 5.39
C PRO A 47 -2.29 5.24 6.25
N ILE A 48 -2.02 5.33 7.55
CA ILE A 48 -2.65 4.49 8.57
C ILE A 48 -3.44 5.38 9.53
N ILE A 49 -4.48 4.81 10.13
CA ILE A 49 -5.37 5.57 11.02
C ILE A 49 -5.43 4.90 12.37
N SER A 50 -5.20 5.67 13.43
CA SER A 50 -5.33 5.21 14.81
C SER A 50 -6.82 5.04 15.20
N LYS A 51 -7.05 4.37 16.32
CA LYS A 51 -8.40 4.23 16.90
C LYS A 51 -9.05 5.57 17.26
N SER A 52 -8.24 6.61 17.51
CA SER A 52 -8.69 7.97 17.81
C SER A 52 -8.91 8.83 16.55
N GLY A 53 -8.69 8.28 15.35
CA GLY A 53 -8.88 9.01 14.09
C GLY A 53 -7.68 9.85 13.65
N VAL A 54 -6.55 9.78 14.33
CA VAL A 54 -5.30 10.42 13.91
C VAL A 54 -4.73 9.65 12.71
N ILE A 55 -4.35 10.38 11.68
CA ILE A 55 -3.79 9.84 10.44
C ILE A 55 -2.27 9.95 10.51
N TYR A 56 -1.56 8.87 10.20
CA TYR A 56 -0.10 8.83 10.12
C TYR A 56 0.33 8.41 8.72
N GLY A 57 1.46 8.94 8.27
CA GLY A 57 2.02 8.57 6.98
C GLY A 57 3.48 8.95 6.84
N THR A 58 4.03 8.63 5.68
CA THR A 58 5.40 8.94 5.28
C THR A 58 5.40 9.83 4.05
N THR A 59 6.44 10.65 3.91
CA THR A 59 6.68 11.44 2.72
C THR A 59 8.06 11.19 2.14
N ASN A 60 8.13 11.16 0.82
CA ASN A 60 9.40 10.99 0.11
C ASN A 60 10.35 12.15 0.37
N SER A 61 9.82 13.33 0.61
CA SER A 61 10.56 14.58 0.73
C SER A 61 10.04 15.42 1.90
N GLY A 62 10.67 16.55 2.15
CA GLY A 62 10.36 17.41 3.29
C GLY A 62 11.23 17.12 4.50
N GLY A 63 10.88 17.75 5.62
CA GLY A 63 11.67 17.72 6.85
C GLY A 63 12.72 18.83 6.92
N THR A 64 13.47 18.83 8.01
CA THR A 64 14.43 19.91 8.35
C THR A 64 15.86 19.64 7.87
N THR A 65 16.15 18.43 7.39
CA THR A 65 17.51 17.99 7.03
C THR A 65 17.78 18.16 5.54
N THR A 66 18.93 18.69 5.19
CA THR A 66 19.34 18.97 3.80
C THR A 66 20.28 17.91 3.22
N GLY A 67 20.48 16.80 3.92
CA GLY A 67 21.42 15.73 3.54
C GLY A 67 21.12 15.02 2.22
N CYS A 68 19.89 15.15 1.69
CA CYS A 68 19.43 14.51 0.46
C CYS A 68 19.20 15.50 -0.70
N GLY A 69 19.77 16.69 -0.65
CA GLY A 69 19.65 17.69 -1.70
C GLY A 69 18.40 18.59 -1.57
N PHE A 70 17.89 19.07 -2.69
CA PHE A 70 16.85 20.12 -2.74
C PHE A 70 15.51 19.72 -2.10
N PHE A 71 15.19 18.45 -2.03
CA PHE A 71 13.89 17.95 -1.54
C PHE A 71 13.94 17.39 -0.12
N ASN A 72 15.09 17.51 0.58
CA ASN A 72 15.32 16.90 1.90
C ASN A 72 15.19 15.38 1.89
N CYS A 73 15.12 14.75 3.08
CA CYS A 73 15.25 13.30 3.18
C CYS A 73 13.93 12.58 3.47
N GLY A 74 12.83 13.32 3.55
CA GLY A 74 11.52 12.77 3.87
C GLY A 74 11.20 12.75 5.35
N THR A 75 9.94 12.47 5.67
CA THR A 75 9.41 12.55 7.04
C THR A 75 8.47 11.41 7.38
N VAL A 76 8.24 11.23 8.68
CA VAL A 76 7.02 10.62 9.21
C VAL A 76 6.18 11.75 9.82
N TYR A 77 4.91 11.78 9.47
CA TYR A 77 3.97 12.81 9.93
C TYR A 77 2.74 12.22 10.63
N GLU A 78 2.08 13.04 11.44
CA GLU A 78 0.71 12.81 11.89
C GLU A 78 -0.20 13.99 11.49
N LEU A 79 -1.45 13.67 11.21
CA LEU A 79 -2.52 14.65 11.02
C LEU A 79 -3.55 14.44 12.13
N THR A 80 -3.67 15.44 12.99
CA THR A 80 -4.58 15.42 14.13
C THR A 80 -5.78 16.33 13.85
N PRO A 81 -7.02 15.85 14.07
CA PRO A 81 -8.20 16.70 13.95
C PRO A 81 -8.11 17.85 14.98
N THR A 82 -8.27 19.10 14.49
CA THR A 82 -8.40 20.24 15.39
C THR A 82 -9.70 20.15 16.17
N VAL A 83 -9.69 20.61 17.42
CA VAL A 83 -10.87 20.62 18.29
C VAL A 83 -12.00 21.41 17.61
N PRO A 84 -13.28 20.95 17.68
CA PRO A 84 -14.40 21.54 16.93
C PRO A 84 -14.48 23.07 17.06
N PRO A 85 -14.93 23.79 15.97
CA PRO A 85 -15.83 23.30 14.93
C PRO A 85 -15.25 23.18 13.50
N SER A 86 -13.95 23.36 13.26
CA SER A 86 -13.45 23.57 11.89
C SER A 86 -13.29 22.31 11.07
N GLY A 87 -13.17 21.13 11.71
CA GLY A 87 -12.85 19.87 11.00
C GLY A 87 -11.48 19.85 10.29
N ALA A 88 -10.69 20.92 10.44
CA ALA A 88 -9.37 21.02 9.87
C ALA A 88 -8.39 20.03 10.53
N LEU A 89 -7.40 19.57 9.77
CA LEU A 89 -6.32 18.74 10.29
C LEU A 89 -5.08 19.61 10.54
N THR A 90 -4.35 19.32 11.61
CA THR A 90 -3.04 19.91 11.89
C THR A 90 -1.98 18.86 11.65
N GLU A 91 -0.96 19.22 10.85
CA GLU A 91 0.22 18.38 10.65
C GLU A 91 1.23 18.59 11.77
N THR A 92 1.80 17.48 12.22
CA THR A 92 3.00 17.45 13.05
C THR A 92 3.99 16.51 12.39
N THR A 93 5.19 17.00 12.07
CA THR A 93 6.31 16.16 11.67
C THR A 93 6.83 15.42 12.91
N LEU A 94 6.71 14.10 12.92
CA LEU A 94 7.17 13.25 14.02
C LEU A 94 8.66 12.99 13.95
N TYR A 95 9.17 12.80 12.72
CA TYR A 95 10.57 12.56 12.45
C TYR A 95 10.97 13.08 11.07
N SER A 96 12.17 13.66 10.97
CA SER A 96 12.80 14.08 9.72
C SER A 96 14.04 13.23 9.48
N PHE A 97 14.04 12.45 8.41
CA PHE A 97 15.18 11.60 8.06
C PHE A 97 16.42 12.40 7.76
N THR A 98 17.59 11.85 8.11
CA THR A 98 18.86 12.59 8.06
C THR A 98 19.73 12.27 6.84
N GLY A 99 19.31 11.33 6.01
CA GLY A 99 20.04 10.86 4.84
C GLY A 99 20.82 9.58 5.11
N PHE A 100 21.50 9.11 4.13
CA PHE A 100 22.14 7.81 3.95
C PHE A 100 22.18 6.86 5.16
N ALA A 101 23.00 7.14 6.18
CA ALA A 101 23.14 6.22 7.33
C ALA A 101 21.90 6.17 8.20
N GLY A 102 21.19 7.27 8.39
CA GLY A 102 19.94 7.33 9.18
C GLY A 102 18.68 7.09 8.36
N GLY A 103 18.80 6.59 7.12
CA GLY A 103 17.71 6.40 6.20
C GLY A 103 17.24 7.68 5.51
N ALA A 104 16.57 7.49 4.37
CA ALA A 104 16.00 8.55 3.55
C ALA A 104 14.80 8.04 2.76
N GLN A 105 13.93 8.97 2.36
CA GLN A 105 12.84 8.69 1.44
C GLN A 105 12.01 7.46 1.87
N PRO A 106 11.34 7.52 3.03
CA PRO A 106 10.46 6.43 3.45
C PRO A 106 9.26 6.37 2.50
N ASN A 107 9.23 5.34 1.66
CA ASN A 107 8.22 5.15 0.62
C ASN A 107 7.24 4.03 0.96
N ASN A 108 7.07 3.73 2.23
CA ASN A 108 6.27 2.59 2.65
C ASN A 108 5.18 2.97 3.64
N ARG A 109 4.16 2.13 3.67
CA ARG A 109 3.09 2.24 4.65
C ARG A 109 3.60 1.84 6.03
N LEU A 110 3.33 2.67 7.01
CA LEU A 110 3.64 2.39 8.41
C LEU A 110 2.78 1.24 8.94
N VAL A 111 3.26 0.58 9.99
CA VAL A 111 2.46 -0.37 10.78
C VAL A 111 2.50 0.01 12.26
N PHE A 112 1.33 -0.10 12.92
CA PHE A 112 1.25 0.12 14.37
C PHE A 112 1.83 -1.06 15.13
N GLY A 113 2.76 -0.77 16.03
CA GLY A 113 3.18 -1.67 17.07
C GLY A 113 2.36 -1.52 18.36
N ALA A 114 2.87 -2.08 19.45
CA ALA A 114 2.30 -1.90 20.76
C ALA A 114 2.45 -0.45 21.24
N SER A 115 1.54 0.00 22.11
CA SER A 115 1.61 1.31 22.77
C SER A 115 1.71 2.53 21.84
N GLY A 116 1.27 2.39 20.59
CA GLY A 116 1.29 3.47 19.59
C GLY A 116 2.63 3.65 18.86
N THR A 117 3.59 2.78 19.06
CA THR A 117 4.83 2.72 18.27
C THR A 117 4.52 2.56 16.79
N LEU A 118 5.31 3.18 15.93
CA LEU A 118 5.20 3.07 14.48
C LEU A 118 6.46 2.39 13.94
N TYR A 119 6.27 1.45 13.02
CA TYR A 119 7.36 0.82 12.28
C TYR A 119 7.24 1.12 10.79
N GLY A 120 8.39 1.30 10.16
CA GLY A 120 8.52 1.48 8.72
C GLY A 120 9.92 1.14 8.26
N TRP A 121 10.18 1.32 6.98
CA TRP A 121 11.53 1.23 6.43
C TRP A 121 11.83 2.46 5.56
N ALA A 122 13.11 2.73 5.33
CA ALA A 122 13.59 3.82 4.51
C ALA A 122 14.76 3.34 3.64
N ASN A 123 15.01 4.05 2.54
CA ASN A 123 16.20 3.84 1.72
C ASN A 123 17.45 4.21 2.51
N GLY A 124 18.61 3.66 2.13
CA GLY A 124 19.88 3.94 2.81
C GLY A 124 20.19 2.94 3.91
N GLY A 125 20.41 3.38 5.13
CA GLY A 125 20.96 2.56 6.21
C GLY A 125 22.48 2.40 6.13
N ALA A 126 23.09 1.72 7.09
CA ALA A 126 24.53 1.60 7.23
C ALA A 126 25.24 1.02 6.00
N PHE A 127 24.55 0.18 5.21
CA PHE A 127 25.08 -0.47 4.02
C PHE A 127 24.44 0.00 2.71
N GLY A 128 23.52 0.97 2.77
CA GLY A 128 22.82 1.47 1.59
C GLY A 128 21.77 0.53 0.99
N GLN A 129 21.40 -0.53 1.72
CA GLN A 129 20.48 -1.58 1.25
C GLN A 129 19.08 -1.49 1.86
N GLY A 130 18.81 -0.41 2.59
CA GLY A 130 17.56 -0.15 3.31
C GLY A 130 17.69 -0.36 4.81
N VAL A 131 16.86 0.34 5.56
CA VAL A 131 16.82 0.32 7.02
C VAL A 131 15.38 0.23 7.52
N VAL A 132 15.12 -0.67 8.46
CA VAL A 132 13.86 -0.71 9.23
C VAL A 132 14.05 0.15 10.47
N TYR A 133 13.09 1.00 10.75
CA TYR A 133 13.08 1.91 11.89
C TYR A 133 11.84 1.74 12.76
N GLU A 134 11.98 2.14 14.01
CA GLU A 134 10.94 2.27 15.02
C GLU A 134 10.81 3.73 15.42
N LEU A 135 9.58 4.24 15.49
CA LEU A 135 9.27 5.51 16.12
C LEU A 135 8.46 5.27 17.39
N THR A 136 9.04 5.59 18.52
CA THR A 136 8.37 5.49 19.84
C THR A 136 7.74 6.82 20.21
N PRO A 137 6.44 6.83 20.56
CA PRO A 137 5.78 8.05 21.00
C PRO A 137 6.36 8.54 22.33
N PRO A 138 6.33 9.88 22.58
CA PRO A 138 6.81 10.44 23.82
C PRO A 138 6.00 9.97 25.03
N ALA A 139 6.65 9.83 26.18
CA ALA A 139 6.01 9.43 27.43
C ALA A 139 5.01 10.47 27.96
N SER A 140 5.14 11.73 27.54
CA SER A 140 4.24 12.83 27.90
C SER A 140 3.75 13.58 26.65
N SER A 141 2.53 14.09 26.70
CA SER A 141 1.97 14.89 25.62
C SER A 141 2.87 16.08 25.24
N GLY A 142 3.11 16.28 23.96
CA GLY A 142 3.96 17.36 23.43
C GLY A 142 5.46 17.07 23.46
N GLY A 143 5.90 15.91 23.94
CA GLY A 143 7.29 15.47 23.83
C GLY A 143 7.67 15.11 22.39
N ALA A 144 8.97 14.93 22.13
CA ALA A 144 9.48 14.47 20.84
C ALA A 144 9.37 12.95 20.70
N TRP A 145 9.04 12.50 19.50
CA TRP A 145 9.16 11.09 19.12
C TRP A 145 10.63 10.68 19.06
N THR A 146 10.89 9.44 19.40
CA THR A 146 12.26 8.89 19.34
C THR A 146 12.34 7.86 18.22
N GLU A 147 13.26 8.08 17.29
CA GLU A 147 13.58 7.11 16.26
C GLU A 147 14.68 6.19 16.75
N THR A 148 14.56 4.91 16.40
CA THR A 148 15.56 3.88 16.67
C THR A 148 15.69 2.99 15.44
N GLU A 149 16.93 2.77 14.99
CA GLU A 149 17.22 1.79 13.97
C GLU A 149 16.91 0.38 14.50
N VAL A 150 16.02 -0.32 13.80
CA VAL A 150 15.68 -1.72 14.09
C VAL A 150 16.66 -2.65 13.40
N TYR A 151 16.91 -2.41 12.12
CA TYR A 151 17.82 -3.22 11.32
C TYR A 151 18.27 -2.54 10.05
N SER A 152 19.58 -2.55 9.72
CA SER A 152 20.13 -2.15 8.43
C SER A 152 20.48 -3.38 7.61
N PHE A 153 19.87 -3.51 6.43
CA PHE A 153 20.14 -4.62 5.50
C PHE A 153 21.54 -4.52 4.94
N GLN A 154 22.23 -5.68 4.85
CA GLN A 154 23.60 -5.79 4.34
C GLN A 154 23.64 -6.09 2.84
N GLY A 155 22.55 -6.61 2.29
CA GLY A 155 22.49 -7.04 0.90
C GLY A 155 23.00 -8.46 0.67
N PRO A 156 23.07 -8.86 -0.64
CA PRO A 156 23.51 -10.21 -1.01
C PRO A 156 24.97 -10.47 -0.62
N PRO A 157 25.35 -11.70 -0.25
CA PRO A 157 24.47 -12.87 -0.07
C PRO A 157 23.96 -13.04 1.37
N SER A 158 24.21 -12.05 2.24
CA SER A 158 24.00 -12.18 3.70
C SER A 158 22.52 -12.23 4.06
N ASP A 159 21.79 -11.25 3.59
CA ASP A 159 20.36 -11.07 3.85
C ASP A 159 19.67 -10.43 2.62
N GLY A 160 18.65 -9.64 2.83
CA GLY A 160 17.97 -8.92 1.75
C GLY A 160 18.58 -7.57 1.44
N GLY A 161 18.13 -6.98 0.35
CA GLY A 161 18.39 -5.61 -0.02
C GLY A 161 17.16 -4.99 -0.69
N LEU A 162 16.98 -3.69 -0.53
CA LEU A 162 15.82 -2.94 -0.99
C LEU A 162 14.51 -3.57 -0.47
N PRO A 163 14.14 -3.35 0.80
CA PRO A 163 12.83 -3.75 1.30
C PRO A 163 11.71 -3.21 0.41
N VAL A 164 10.68 -4.00 0.21
CA VAL A 164 9.54 -3.64 -0.65
C VAL A 164 8.23 -3.68 0.11
N GLY A 165 7.32 -2.81 -0.29
CA GLY A 165 6.01 -2.71 0.30
C GLY A 165 6.02 -2.35 1.79
N GLY A 166 4.89 -2.54 2.47
CA GLY A 166 4.77 -2.34 3.92
C GLY A 166 5.25 -3.53 4.73
N LEU A 167 5.60 -3.27 5.98
CA LEU A 167 5.82 -4.32 6.96
C LEU A 167 4.47 -4.89 7.44
N ALA A 168 4.46 -6.17 7.80
CA ALA A 168 3.36 -6.80 8.53
C ALA A 168 3.81 -7.09 9.97
N ILE A 169 2.89 -6.94 10.94
CA ILE A 169 3.18 -7.25 12.33
C ILE A 169 2.52 -8.55 12.76
N GLY A 170 3.29 -9.44 13.36
CA GLY A 170 2.81 -10.69 13.93
C GLY A 170 2.33 -10.53 15.38
N LYS A 171 1.75 -11.61 15.91
CA LYS A 171 1.16 -11.62 17.25
C LYS A 171 2.16 -11.31 18.38
N ASN A 172 3.43 -11.66 18.19
CA ASN A 172 4.50 -11.48 19.18
C ASN A 172 5.25 -10.16 19.00
N GLY A 173 4.75 -9.26 18.13
CA GLY A 173 5.44 -8.03 17.80
C GLY A 173 6.56 -8.20 16.76
N SER A 174 6.80 -9.41 16.24
CA SER A 174 7.71 -9.63 15.12
C SER A 174 7.23 -8.86 13.89
N LEU A 175 8.17 -8.30 13.13
CA LEU A 175 7.91 -7.65 11.86
C LEU A 175 8.27 -8.58 10.72
N TYR A 176 7.39 -8.68 9.75
CA TYR A 176 7.59 -9.47 8.53
C TYR A 176 7.65 -8.55 7.32
N GLY A 177 8.50 -8.86 6.38
CA GLY A 177 8.63 -8.11 5.15
C GLY A 177 9.27 -8.92 4.04
N ALA A 178 9.43 -8.29 2.89
CA ALA A 178 10.14 -8.85 1.75
C ALA A 178 11.21 -7.88 1.25
N THR A 179 12.23 -8.40 0.58
CA THR A 179 13.25 -7.61 -0.10
C THR A 179 13.27 -7.96 -1.58
N TYR A 180 13.54 -6.95 -2.42
CA TYR A 180 13.58 -7.15 -3.87
C TYR A 180 14.78 -7.99 -4.30
N PHE A 181 15.95 -7.72 -3.69
CA PHE A 181 17.20 -8.41 -3.93
C PHE A 181 17.68 -9.16 -2.69
N GLY A 182 18.79 -9.87 -2.85
CA GLY A 182 19.51 -10.50 -1.76
C GLY A 182 19.04 -11.92 -1.46
N GLY A 183 19.46 -12.41 -0.29
CA GLY A 183 19.34 -13.81 0.06
C GLY A 183 20.36 -14.68 -0.67
N LYS A 184 20.26 -15.98 -0.47
CA LYS A 184 21.23 -16.97 -0.97
C LYS A 184 21.42 -16.93 -2.49
N TYR A 185 20.40 -16.56 -3.25
CA TYR A 185 20.39 -16.60 -4.71
C TYR A 185 20.26 -15.22 -5.36
N ASP A 186 20.26 -14.14 -4.56
CA ASP A 186 20.09 -12.77 -5.01
C ASP A 186 18.79 -12.51 -5.82
N GLN A 187 17.74 -13.26 -5.47
CA GLN A 187 16.43 -13.18 -6.13
C GLN A 187 15.33 -12.63 -5.19
N GLY A 188 15.75 -12.07 -4.04
CA GLY A 188 14.88 -11.56 -3.00
C GLY A 188 14.58 -12.54 -1.88
N THR A 189 14.05 -11.99 -0.79
CA THR A 189 13.78 -12.76 0.43
C THR A 189 12.43 -12.44 1.03
N VAL A 190 11.94 -13.33 1.89
CA VAL A 190 10.98 -13.00 2.95
C VAL A 190 11.72 -13.12 4.27
N PHE A 191 11.55 -12.13 5.14
CA PHE A 191 12.26 -12.05 6.42
C PHE A 191 11.31 -11.86 7.60
N GLU A 192 11.80 -12.21 8.79
CA GLU A 192 11.25 -11.87 10.09
C GLU A 192 12.28 -11.08 10.88
N LEU A 193 11.86 -9.99 11.49
CA LEU A 193 12.58 -9.29 12.55
C LEU A 193 11.90 -9.59 13.87
N THR A 194 12.57 -10.32 14.73
CA THR A 194 12.09 -10.68 16.07
C THR A 194 12.51 -9.61 17.07
N PRO A 195 11.56 -9.05 17.86
CA PRO A 195 11.88 -8.05 18.85
C PRO A 195 12.75 -8.65 19.98
N PRO A 196 13.59 -7.82 20.62
CA PRO A 196 14.41 -8.25 21.74
C PRO A 196 13.54 -8.67 22.94
N ALA A 197 14.02 -9.62 23.73
CA ALA A 197 13.34 -10.08 24.94
C ALA A 197 13.30 -9.02 26.07
N SER A 198 14.14 -8.00 25.99
CA SER A 198 14.21 -6.91 26.95
C SER A 198 14.32 -5.56 26.25
N VAL A 199 13.79 -4.51 26.88
CA VAL A 199 13.90 -3.13 26.38
C VAL A 199 15.36 -2.74 26.17
N GLY A 200 15.66 -2.16 25.01
CA GLY A 200 17.02 -1.78 24.60
C GLY A 200 17.90 -2.89 24.09
N GLY A 201 17.37 -4.12 23.96
CA GLY A 201 18.06 -5.22 23.31
C GLY A 201 18.09 -5.06 21.77
N VAL A 202 18.75 -5.99 21.11
CA VAL A 202 18.94 -5.98 19.65
C VAL A 202 17.87 -6.84 18.97
N TRP A 203 17.26 -6.33 17.91
CA TRP A 203 16.38 -7.08 17.03
C TRP A 203 17.18 -8.16 16.27
N THR A 204 16.55 -9.28 16.01
CA THR A 204 17.18 -10.40 15.28
C THR A 204 16.47 -10.60 13.95
N LEU A 205 17.23 -10.47 12.86
CA LEU A 205 16.73 -10.81 11.52
C LEU A 205 16.87 -12.32 11.28
N THR A 206 15.82 -12.91 10.73
CA THR A 206 15.82 -14.28 10.20
C THR A 206 15.29 -14.24 8.77
N VAL A 207 16.08 -14.73 7.82
CA VAL A 207 15.59 -14.96 6.45
C VAL A 207 14.75 -16.24 6.48
N LEU A 208 13.46 -16.09 6.28
CA LEU A 208 12.48 -17.19 6.28
C LEU A 208 12.55 -17.98 4.98
N TYR A 209 12.74 -17.25 3.87
CA TYR A 209 12.84 -17.83 2.53
C TYR A 209 13.74 -16.96 1.63
N SER A 210 14.54 -17.62 0.77
CA SER A 210 15.31 -16.99 -0.30
C SER A 210 14.81 -17.52 -1.64
N PHE A 211 14.24 -16.68 -2.46
CA PHE A 211 13.75 -17.05 -3.78
C PHE A 211 14.90 -17.51 -4.69
N HIS A 212 14.67 -18.50 -5.56
CA HIS A 212 15.73 -19.10 -6.39
C HIS A 212 15.39 -19.24 -7.88
N GLY A 213 14.13 -19.01 -8.27
CA GLY A 213 13.72 -18.93 -9.69
C GLY A 213 13.37 -20.27 -10.35
N ASP A 214 13.67 -21.40 -9.72
CA ASP A 214 13.44 -22.74 -10.28
C ASP A 214 12.00 -23.23 -10.08
N GLY A 215 11.03 -22.45 -10.58
CA GLY A 215 9.62 -22.77 -10.47
C GLY A 215 8.90 -22.04 -9.34
N ASP A 216 9.61 -21.43 -8.38
CA ASP A 216 9.09 -20.43 -7.46
C ASP A 216 9.09 -19.04 -8.11
N GLY A 217 8.77 -18.02 -7.34
CA GLY A 217 8.87 -16.64 -7.83
C GLY A 217 10.28 -16.06 -7.68
N ILE A 218 10.50 -14.89 -8.27
CA ILE A 218 11.67 -14.05 -8.04
C ILE A 218 11.24 -12.60 -7.95
N TYR A 219 12.04 -11.79 -7.23
CA TYR A 219 11.81 -10.37 -7.05
C TYR A 219 10.44 -10.07 -6.45
N PRO A 220 10.24 -10.28 -5.14
CA PRO A 220 9.04 -9.82 -4.46
C PRO A 220 8.70 -8.38 -4.82
N GLY A 221 7.47 -8.14 -5.27
CA GLY A 221 7.05 -6.83 -5.79
C GLY A 221 6.42 -5.93 -4.75
N ALA A 222 6.10 -6.50 -3.58
CA ALA A 222 5.47 -5.79 -2.47
C ALA A 222 5.77 -6.47 -1.14
N GLY A 223 5.32 -5.85 -0.06
CA GLY A 223 5.36 -6.45 1.28
C GLY A 223 4.49 -7.70 1.37
N VAL A 224 4.60 -8.36 2.49
CA VAL A 224 3.81 -9.55 2.80
C VAL A 224 2.64 -9.23 3.71
N ILE A 225 1.63 -10.10 3.72
CA ILE A 225 0.53 -10.08 4.68
C ILE A 225 0.54 -11.36 5.51
N VAL A 226 0.23 -11.25 6.80
CA VAL A 226 0.26 -12.38 7.75
C VAL A 226 -1.16 -12.74 8.17
N ALA A 227 -1.57 -13.95 7.89
CA ALA A 227 -2.87 -14.45 8.28
C ALA A 227 -2.93 -14.81 9.78
N ALA A 228 -4.14 -14.89 10.31
CA ALA A 228 -4.37 -15.21 11.73
C ALA A 228 -3.80 -16.59 12.15
N ASN A 229 -3.66 -17.52 11.21
CA ASN A 229 -3.06 -18.85 11.40
C ASN A 229 -1.52 -18.84 11.28
N GLY A 230 -0.89 -17.69 11.02
CA GLY A 230 0.55 -17.53 10.88
C GLY A 230 1.11 -17.80 9.48
N VAL A 231 0.27 -18.10 8.50
CA VAL A 231 0.71 -18.19 7.09
C VAL A 231 1.02 -16.80 6.57
N ILE A 232 2.15 -16.65 5.89
CA ILE A 232 2.60 -15.42 5.26
C ILE A 232 2.30 -15.51 3.77
N TYR A 233 1.59 -14.53 3.23
CA TYR A 233 1.28 -14.45 1.80
C TYR A 233 1.98 -13.27 1.16
N GLY A 234 2.38 -13.44 -0.10
CA GLY A 234 3.00 -12.38 -0.89
C GLY A 234 2.94 -12.67 -2.37
N THR A 235 3.57 -11.77 -3.13
CA THR A 235 3.65 -11.86 -4.59
C THR A 235 5.09 -11.65 -5.05
N THR A 236 5.42 -12.24 -6.20
CA THR A 236 6.67 -11.96 -6.91
C THR A 236 6.37 -11.38 -8.28
N THR A 237 7.22 -10.48 -8.76
CA THR A 237 7.02 -9.81 -10.06
C THR A 237 7.39 -10.70 -11.23
N GLN A 238 8.27 -11.68 -11.02
CA GLN A 238 8.78 -12.58 -12.04
C GLN A 238 8.86 -14.01 -11.49
N GLY A 239 9.24 -14.95 -12.35
CA GLY A 239 9.28 -16.38 -12.01
C GLY A 239 7.93 -17.06 -12.12
N GLY A 240 7.78 -18.22 -11.50
CA GLY A 240 6.65 -19.11 -11.72
C GLY A 240 6.67 -19.77 -13.10
N ALA A 241 5.66 -20.58 -13.42
CA ALA A 241 5.63 -21.41 -14.62
C ALA A 241 5.70 -20.63 -15.96
N LEU A 242 5.26 -19.38 -15.98
CA LEU A 242 5.24 -18.52 -17.17
C LEU A 242 6.18 -17.30 -17.07
N GLY A 243 6.96 -17.18 -16.01
CA GLY A 243 7.92 -16.10 -15.83
C GLY A 243 7.32 -14.72 -15.49
N VAL A 244 6.01 -14.63 -15.26
CA VAL A 244 5.30 -13.35 -15.04
C VAL A 244 4.88 -13.11 -13.59
N GLY A 245 5.43 -13.89 -12.68
CA GLY A 245 5.21 -13.76 -11.24
C GLY A 245 4.31 -14.82 -10.63
N THR A 246 4.27 -14.81 -9.31
CA THR A 246 3.51 -15.78 -8.51
C THR A 246 2.72 -15.10 -7.40
N VAL A 247 1.69 -15.77 -6.94
CA VAL A 247 1.16 -15.63 -5.57
C VAL A 247 1.72 -16.78 -4.76
N PHE A 248 2.37 -16.50 -3.65
CA PHE A 248 2.98 -17.51 -2.79
C PHE A 248 2.43 -17.49 -1.36
N GLY A 249 2.60 -18.62 -0.68
CA GLY A 249 2.34 -18.76 0.75
C GLY A 249 3.54 -19.37 1.45
N LEU A 250 3.97 -18.83 2.60
CA LEU A 250 4.97 -19.43 3.46
C LEU A 250 4.29 -19.99 4.71
N LYS A 251 4.55 -21.27 4.99
CA LYS A 251 4.01 -22.00 6.13
C LYS A 251 5.16 -22.56 6.97
N LEU A 252 5.02 -22.48 8.29
CA LEU A 252 5.93 -23.16 9.22
C LEU A 252 5.51 -24.62 9.35
N VAL A 253 6.32 -25.55 8.84
CA VAL A 253 6.06 -27.00 8.84
C VAL A 253 7.21 -27.72 9.52
N ALA A 254 6.92 -28.38 10.63
CA ALA A 254 7.93 -29.13 11.43
C ALA A 254 9.17 -28.29 11.79
N GLY A 255 8.98 -27.00 12.10
CA GLY A 255 10.06 -26.08 12.51
C GLY A 255 10.84 -25.45 11.35
N ALA A 256 10.47 -25.70 10.09
CA ALA A 256 11.07 -25.09 8.92
C ALA A 256 10.01 -24.31 8.11
N TRP A 257 10.37 -23.16 7.61
CA TRP A 257 9.53 -22.41 6.68
C TRP A 257 9.57 -23.09 5.31
N LYS A 258 8.40 -23.29 4.73
CA LYS A 258 8.22 -23.85 3.39
C LYS A 258 7.40 -22.92 2.56
N GLU A 259 7.92 -22.61 1.39
CA GLU A 259 7.20 -21.89 0.37
C GLU A 259 6.28 -22.85 -0.40
N GLU A 260 5.12 -22.33 -0.80
CA GLU A 260 4.16 -22.96 -1.68
C GLU A 260 3.75 -21.94 -2.72
N VAL A 261 3.99 -22.20 -4.00
CA VAL A 261 3.42 -21.43 -5.09
C VAL A 261 1.92 -21.71 -5.14
N LEU A 262 1.12 -20.75 -4.68
CA LEU A 262 -0.34 -20.88 -4.67
C LEU A 262 -0.89 -20.77 -6.10
N SER A 263 -0.28 -19.89 -6.90
CA SER A 263 -0.55 -19.77 -8.33
C SER A 263 0.61 -19.15 -9.07
N SER A 264 0.97 -19.75 -10.21
CA SER A 264 1.76 -19.06 -11.22
C SER A 264 0.83 -18.20 -12.06
N LEU A 265 1.14 -16.91 -12.17
CA LEU A 265 0.26 -15.97 -12.86
C LEU A 265 0.32 -16.16 -14.38
N THR A 266 -0.68 -15.67 -15.08
CA THR A 266 -0.81 -15.76 -16.53
C THR A 266 -0.82 -14.37 -17.15
N GLY A 267 -0.64 -14.25 -18.46
CA GLY A 267 -0.42 -12.98 -19.16
C GLY A 267 -1.50 -11.89 -18.99
N GLY A 268 -2.67 -12.23 -18.43
CA GLY A 268 -3.69 -11.23 -18.04
C GLY A 268 -3.52 -10.69 -16.61
N VAL A 269 -2.72 -11.39 -15.80
CA VAL A 269 -2.38 -11.00 -14.43
C VAL A 269 -0.88 -11.20 -14.29
N SER A 270 -0.09 -10.15 -14.39
CA SER A 270 1.38 -10.20 -14.39
C SER A 270 1.98 -9.12 -13.52
N ASN A 271 3.15 -9.37 -12.96
CA ASN A 271 3.90 -8.44 -12.11
C ASN A 271 3.07 -7.88 -10.93
N PRO A 272 2.44 -8.71 -10.08
CA PRO A 272 1.53 -8.22 -9.05
C PRO A 272 2.24 -7.38 -8.00
N ASN A 273 1.58 -6.32 -7.54
CA ASN A 273 2.10 -5.33 -6.59
C ASN A 273 1.51 -5.48 -5.17
N GLY A 274 1.29 -6.70 -4.72
CA GLY A 274 0.86 -6.98 -3.36
C GLY A 274 -0.58 -7.45 -3.22
N LEU A 275 -0.92 -7.78 -1.99
CA LEU A 275 -2.16 -8.46 -1.64
C LEU A 275 -2.89 -7.74 -0.51
N ALA A 276 -4.22 -7.88 -0.50
CA ALA A 276 -5.09 -7.55 0.62
C ALA A 276 -5.99 -8.74 0.96
N PHE A 277 -6.29 -8.91 2.25
CA PHE A 277 -7.26 -9.92 2.68
C PHE A 277 -8.68 -9.50 2.33
N GLY A 278 -9.39 -10.41 1.71
CA GLY A 278 -10.83 -10.37 1.55
C GLY A 278 -11.56 -11.30 2.52
N PRO A 279 -12.89 -11.41 2.36
CA PRO A 279 -13.68 -12.39 3.10
C PRO A 279 -13.23 -13.84 2.84
N ASP A 280 -13.46 -14.71 3.80
CA ASP A 280 -13.28 -16.17 3.70
C ASP A 280 -11.89 -16.65 3.23
N GLY A 281 -10.84 -15.80 3.47
CA GLY A 281 -9.47 -16.12 3.11
C GLY A 281 -9.12 -15.87 1.64
N VAL A 282 -10.00 -15.25 0.88
CA VAL A 282 -9.70 -14.75 -0.47
C VAL A 282 -8.63 -13.67 -0.38
N LEU A 283 -7.68 -13.69 -1.31
CA LEU A 283 -6.67 -12.66 -1.45
C LEU A 283 -6.98 -11.84 -2.70
N TYR A 284 -7.01 -10.53 -2.56
CA TYR A 284 -7.12 -9.62 -3.70
C TYR A 284 -5.79 -8.98 -3.99
N GLY A 285 -5.46 -8.82 -5.27
CA GLY A 285 -4.23 -8.19 -5.70
C GLY A 285 -4.44 -7.26 -6.89
N GLN A 286 -3.46 -6.40 -7.12
CA GLN A 286 -3.40 -5.47 -8.24
C GLN A 286 -2.13 -5.72 -9.04
N THR A 287 -2.18 -5.44 -10.36
CA THR A 287 -1.02 -5.44 -11.23
C THR A 287 -0.78 -4.05 -11.83
N PRO A 288 0.42 -3.74 -12.35
CA PRO A 288 0.74 -2.43 -12.93
C PRO A 288 -0.19 -1.97 -14.06
N GLY A 289 -0.90 -2.88 -14.69
CA GLY A 289 -1.88 -2.57 -15.75
C GLY A 289 -3.30 -2.28 -15.24
N ASP A 290 -3.47 -1.98 -13.97
CA ASP A 290 -4.77 -1.81 -13.30
C ASP A 290 -5.67 -3.06 -13.35
N ASN A 291 -5.09 -4.25 -13.50
CA ASN A 291 -5.85 -5.45 -13.34
C ASN A 291 -6.03 -5.72 -11.84
N ILE A 292 -7.27 -5.94 -11.45
CA ILE A 292 -7.61 -6.44 -10.13
C ILE A 292 -7.90 -7.94 -10.27
N PHE A 293 -7.27 -8.73 -9.43
CA PHE A 293 -7.46 -10.17 -9.42
C PHE A 293 -7.83 -10.67 -8.02
N GLU A 294 -8.44 -11.82 -7.97
CA GLU A 294 -8.61 -12.57 -6.73
C GLU A 294 -7.88 -13.92 -6.81
N ALA A 295 -7.32 -14.33 -5.68
CA ALA A 295 -6.83 -15.67 -5.46
C ALA A 295 -7.69 -16.33 -4.38
N MET A 296 -8.43 -17.34 -4.78
CA MET A 296 -9.37 -18.07 -3.93
C MET A 296 -8.70 -19.30 -3.34
N PRO A 297 -8.82 -19.51 -2.02
CA PRO A 297 -8.33 -20.74 -1.40
C PRO A 297 -9.15 -21.94 -1.90
N PRO A 298 -8.54 -23.15 -1.89
CA PRO A 298 -9.26 -24.34 -2.29
C PRO A 298 -10.41 -24.66 -1.33
N ALA A 299 -11.54 -25.11 -1.87
CA ALA A 299 -12.71 -25.52 -1.07
C ALA A 299 -12.44 -26.72 -0.14
N ALA A 300 -11.43 -27.53 -0.46
CA ALA A 300 -11.02 -28.68 0.35
C ALA A 300 -9.52 -28.62 0.65
N ALA A 301 -9.10 -29.10 1.80
CA ALA A 301 -7.69 -29.17 2.18
C ALA A 301 -6.88 -29.94 1.13
N GLY A 302 -5.73 -29.37 0.71
CA GLY A 302 -4.86 -29.94 -0.32
C GLY A 302 -5.30 -29.72 -1.77
N GLY A 303 -6.40 -28.98 -2.01
CA GLY A 303 -6.79 -28.51 -3.35
C GLY A 303 -5.88 -27.37 -3.85
N ALA A 304 -6.03 -27.03 -5.12
CA ALA A 304 -5.30 -25.92 -5.73
C ALA A 304 -6.01 -24.59 -5.51
N TRP A 305 -5.26 -23.51 -5.35
CA TRP A 305 -5.75 -22.14 -5.40
C TRP A 305 -6.18 -21.79 -6.82
N THR A 306 -7.18 -20.93 -6.92
CA THR A 306 -7.67 -20.44 -8.22
C THR A 306 -7.46 -18.93 -8.29
N VAL A 307 -6.78 -18.46 -9.34
CA VAL A 307 -6.63 -17.03 -9.60
C VAL A 307 -7.49 -16.63 -10.78
N GLN A 308 -8.28 -15.58 -10.64
CA GLN A 308 -9.04 -15.00 -11.74
C GLN A 308 -8.96 -13.48 -11.74
N SER A 309 -8.99 -12.89 -12.94
CA SER A 309 -9.10 -11.46 -13.12
C SER A 309 -10.55 -11.02 -12.86
N LEU A 310 -10.71 -10.05 -11.99
CA LEU A 310 -12.01 -9.41 -11.72
C LEU A 310 -12.23 -8.19 -12.60
N TYR A 311 -11.16 -7.48 -12.89
CA TYR A 311 -11.16 -6.26 -13.69
C TYR A 311 -9.85 -6.15 -14.48
N ASN A 312 -9.95 -5.70 -15.72
CA ASN A 312 -8.80 -5.46 -16.60
C ASN A 312 -8.81 -4.01 -17.09
N GLY A 313 -7.91 -3.21 -16.59
CA GLY A 313 -7.87 -1.75 -16.73
C GLY A 313 -7.15 -1.22 -17.97
N PHE A 314 -6.65 -2.03 -18.89
CA PHE A 314 -5.95 -1.61 -20.12
C PHE A 314 -4.77 -0.62 -19.93
N GLY A 315 -3.98 -0.78 -18.87
CA GLY A 315 -2.64 -0.15 -18.80
C GLY A 315 -2.61 1.37 -18.65
N LEU A 316 -3.60 1.96 -17.99
CA LEU A 316 -3.61 3.39 -17.66
C LEU A 316 -2.87 3.72 -16.36
N SER A 317 -2.44 2.73 -15.59
CA SER A 317 -1.48 2.94 -14.53
C SER A 317 -0.09 3.08 -15.16
N GLY A 318 0.51 4.23 -14.99
CA GLY A 318 1.87 4.46 -15.45
C GLY A 318 2.88 3.53 -14.78
N TRP A 319 4.00 3.38 -15.42
CA TRP A 319 5.22 2.74 -14.92
C TRP A 319 5.79 3.55 -13.72
N GLY A 320 5.01 3.67 -12.66
CA GLY A 320 5.52 4.12 -11.38
C GLY A 320 5.79 2.87 -10.54
N TYR A 321 6.91 2.83 -9.86
CA TYR A 321 7.12 1.91 -8.75
C TYR A 321 6.01 2.17 -7.74
N ILE A 322 4.93 1.41 -7.82
CA ILE A 322 3.91 1.40 -6.78
C ILE A 322 4.47 0.47 -5.71
N ASP A 323 5.26 1.04 -4.80
CA ASP A 323 5.87 0.30 -3.68
C ASP A 323 4.85 -0.28 -2.70
N GLN A 324 3.55 -0.07 -2.96
CA GLN A 324 2.47 -0.50 -2.07
C GLN A 324 1.26 -1.00 -2.87
N PRO A 325 0.57 -2.04 -2.41
CA PRO A 325 -0.74 -2.34 -2.96
C PRO A 325 -1.64 -1.12 -2.75
N SER A 326 -2.07 -0.49 -3.84
CA SER A 326 -3.01 0.63 -3.77
C SER A 326 -4.44 0.17 -3.50
N ILE A 327 -4.65 -1.13 -3.28
CA ILE A 327 -5.97 -1.71 -3.04
C ILE A 327 -6.32 -1.77 -1.55
N ALA A 328 -7.58 -1.53 -1.23
CA ALA A 328 -8.15 -1.78 0.08
C ALA A 328 -9.50 -2.47 -0.05
N VAL A 329 -9.77 -3.40 0.86
CA VAL A 329 -11.05 -4.11 0.91
C VAL A 329 -11.92 -3.45 1.97
N GLY A 330 -13.09 -3.02 1.54
CA GLY A 330 -14.07 -2.35 2.39
C GLY A 330 -15.15 -3.29 2.93
N PRO A 331 -16.13 -2.72 3.64
CA PRO A 331 -17.30 -3.44 4.07
C PRO A 331 -18.00 -4.12 2.89
N ALA A 332 -18.61 -5.26 3.15
CA ALA A 332 -19.29 -6.10 2.14
C ALA A 332 -18.39 -6.58 0.97
N GLY A 333 -17.05 -6.49 1.09
CA GLY A 333 -16.13 -7.02 0.11
C GLY A 333 -15.88 -6.11 -1.10
N ALA A 334 -16.33 -4.86 -1.09
CA ALA A 334 -15.98 -3.89 -2.12
C ALA A 334 -14.47 -3.65 -2.14
N ILE A 335 -13.89 -3.53 -3.34
CA ILE A 335 -12.46 -3.31 -3.52
C ILE A 335 -12.25 -1.89 -4.02
N TYR A 336 -11.44 -1.12 -3.30
CA TYR A 336 -11.06 0.24 -3.66
C TYR A 336 -9.62 0.27 -4.15
N TRP A 337 -9.34 1.05 -5.20
CA TRP A 337 -7.97 1.26 -5.68
C TRP A 337 -7.83 2.63 -6.35
N THR A 338 -6.60 3.08 -6.48
CA THR A 338 -6.25 4.27 -7.24
C THR A 338 -5.46 3.93 -8.48
N THR A 339 -5.57 4.77 -9.49
CA THR A 339 -4.73 4.76 -10.68
C THR A 339 -3.88 6.02 -10.70
N THR A 340 -2.57 5.89 -10.84
CA THR A 340 -1.64 7.04 -10.87
C THR A 340 -1.91 7.95 -12.05
N PHE A 341 -2.27 7.36 -13.18
CA PHE A 341 -2.67 8.04 -14.42
C PHE A 341 -4.09 7.61 -14.83
N GLY A 342 -4.56 8.08 -15.98
CA GLY A 342 -5.92 7.81 -16.42
C GLY A 342 -6.93 8.75 -15.77
N GLY A 343 -8.18 8.30 -15.68
CA GLY A 343 -9.29 9.18 -15.38
C GLY A 343 -9.68 10.04 -16.60
N THR A 344 -10.63 10.94 -16.41
CA THR A 344 -11.15 11.79 -17.50
C THR A 344 -10.51 13.18 -17.56
N SER A 345 -9.71 13.54 -16.55
CA SER A 345 -9.10 14.87 -16.45
C SER A 345 -7.63 14.85 -16.90
N THR A 346 -7.24 15.85 -17.67
CA THR A 346 -5.85 16.19 -17.99
C THR A 346 -5.47 17.57 -17.46
N ALA A 347 -6.29 18.17 -16.61
CA ALA A 347 -6.13 19.53 -16.10
C ALA A 347 -4.88 19.72 -15.22
N CYS A 348 -4.32 18.64 -14.70
CA CYS A 348 -3.01 18.62 -14.01
C CYS A 348 -1.79 18.79 -14.95
N GLY A 349 -2.01 18.91 -16.27
CA GLY A 349 -0.93 19.02 -17.25
C GLY A 349 -0.29 17.68 -17.67
N VAL A 350 -0.81 16.56 -17.20
CA VAL A 350 -0.34 15.21 -17.53
C VAL A 350 -1.20 14.63 -18.64
N SER A 351 -0.61 14.35 -19.80
CA SER A 351 -1.34 13.88 -20.99
C SER A 351 -1.98 12.49 -20.81
N LEU A 352 -1.43 11.68 -19.91
CA LEU A 352 -1.97 10.35 -19.57
C LEU A 352 -3.11 10.40 -18.55
N GLY A 353 -3.52 11.58 -18.09
CA GLY A 353 -4.55 11.80 -17.08
C GLY A 353 -3.98 12.01 -15.68
N CYS A 354 -4.83 12.52 -14.80
CA CYS A 354 -4.44 12.94 -13.46
C CYS A 354 -4.63 11.86 -12.38
N GLY A 355 -5.11 10.69 -12.78
CA GLY A 355 -5.44 9.58 -11.89
C GLY A 355 -6.90 9.56 -11.46
N ALA A 356 -7.31 8.44 -10.89
CA ALA A 356 -8.67 8.23 -10.39
C ALA A 356 -8.70 7.39 -9.12
N LEU A 357 -9.77 7.56 -8.33
CA LEU A 357 -10.19 6.65 -7.29
C LEU A 357 -11.33 5.79 -7.84
N ASN A 358 -11.21 4.48 -7.68
CA ASN A 358 -12.16 3.51 -8.22
C ASN A 358 -12.68 2.58 -7.13
N GLU A 359 -13.84 1.99 -7.39
CA GLU A 359 -14.46 0.93 -6.60
C GLU A 359 -14.86 -0.23 -7.52
N LEU A 360 -14.63 -1.44 -7.06
CA LEU A 360 -15.17 -2.65 -7.66
C LEU A 360 -16.19 -3.25 -6.69
N VAL A 361 -17.45 -3.16 -7.07
CA VAL A 361 -18.58 -3.63 -6.26
C VAL A 361 -18.78 -5.13 -6.52
N PRO A 362 -18.82 -5.97 -5.47
CA PRO A 362 -19.02 -7.39 -5.64
C PRO A 362 -20.43 -7.69 -6.17
N PRO A 363 -20.60 -8.84 -6.87
CA PRO A 363 -21.91 -9.25 -7.36
C PRO A 363 -22.86 -9.59 -6.19
N THR A 364 -24.14 -9.33 -6.38
CA THR A 364 -25.19 -9.63 -5.39
C THR A 364 -25.54 -11.13 -5.29
N SER A 365 -25.05 -11.94 -6.25
CA SER A 365 -25.23 -13.39 -6.26
C SER A 365 -23.94 -14.09 -6.66
N PRO A 366 -23.65 -15.31 -6.17
CA PRO A 366 -22.48 -16.08 -6.54
C PRO A 366 -22.36 -16.27 -8.06
N GLY A 367 -21.17 -16.02 -8.61
CA GLY A 367 -20.91 -16.12 -10.05
C GLY A 367 -21.41 -14.94 -10.89
N GLY A 368 -21.97 -13.91 -10.27
CA GLY A 368 -22.32 -12.65 -10.95
C GLY A 368 -21.10 -11.86 -11.36
N SER A 369 -21.31 -10.78 -12.12
CA SER A 369 -20.23 -9.91 -12.57
C SER A 369 -19.96 -8.78 -11.56
N TRP A 370 -18.70 -8.49 -11.34
CA TRP A 370 -18.25 -7.31 -10.60
C TRP A 370 -18.57 -6.03 -11.38
N THR A 371 -18.89 -4.95 -10.68
CA THR A 371 -19.23 -3.65 -11.29
C THR A 371 -18.22 -2.61 -10.89
N GLN A 372 -17.53 -1.99 -11.86
CA GLN A 372 -16.62 -0.89 -11.61
C GLN A 372 -17.38 0.43 -11.54
N LEU A 373 -17.04 1.23 -10.52
CA LEU A 373 -17.44 2.63 -10.37
C LEU A 373 -16.18 3.52 -10.33
N VAL A 374 -16.23 4.66 -11.00
CA VAL A 374 -15.25 5.72 -10.79
C VAL A 374 -15.80 6.66 -9.72
N LEU A 375 -15.14 6.69 -8.58
CA LEU A 375 -15.57 7.49 -7.43
C LEU A 375 -15.11 8.94 -7.55
N HIS A 376 -13.89 9.15 -8.08
CA HIS A 376 -13.32 10.47 -8.29
C HIS A 376 -12.30 10.46 -9.43
N ASN A 377 -12.35 11.50 -10.28
CA ASN A 377 -11.29 11.80 -11.24
C ASN A 377 -10.48 12.97 -10.69
N PHE A 378 -9.23 12.73 -10.31
CA PHE A 378 -8.35 13.78 -9.81
C PHE A 378 -8.06 14.81 -10.90
N THR A 379 -7.93 16.07 -10.51
CA THR A 379 -7.78 17.19 -11.45
C THR A 379 -6.51 17.99 -11.24
N GLY A 380 -5.94 17.97 -10.05
CA GLY A 380 -4.84 18.85 -9.65
C GLY A 380 -5.21 20.34 -9.61
N GLN A 381 -6.51 20.68 -9.73
CA GLN A 381 -7.03 22.04 -9.77
C GLN A 381 -7.81 22.36 -8.49
N ALA A 382 -7.86 23.65 -8.13
CA ALA A 382 -8.67 24.13 -7.01
C ALA A 382 -8.43 23.42 -5.67
N GLY A 383 -7.20 23.02 -5.40
CA GLY A 383 -6.82 22.31 -4.18
C GLY A 383 -7.00 20.79 -4.24
N ASP A 384 -7.49 20.24 -5.35
CA ASP A 384 -7.54 18.81 -5.57
C ASP A 384 -6.13 18.23 -5.80
N GLY A 385 -5.94 16.94 -5.46
CA GLY A 385 -4.70 16.22 -5.73
C GLY A 385 -4.63 15.69 -7.15
N TYR A 386 -3.47 15.11 -7.51
CA TYR A 386 -3.30 14.29 -8.71
C TYR A 386 -2.15 13.30 -8.52
N GLN A 387 -2.14 12.27 -9.37
CA GLN A 387 -1.23 11.13 -9.27
C GLN A 387 -1.29 10.46 -7.87
N PRO A 388 -2.44 9.89 -7.48
CA PRO A 388 -2.50 9.10 -6.27
C PRO A 388 -1.55 7.90 -6.42
N ASN A 389 -0.61 7.77 -5.50
CA ASN A 389 0.48 6.79 -5.57
C ASN A 389 0.60 5.94 -4.29
N GLY A 390 -0.19 6.23 -3.29
CA GLY A 390 -0.19 5.49 -2.04
C GLY A 390 -1.32 4.48 -1.93
N GLY A 391 -1.19 3.56 -0.97
CA GLY A 391 -2.26 2.66 -0.59
C GLY A 391 -3.44 3.41 0.01
N LEU A 392 -4.56 2.72 0.11
CA LEU A 392 -5.79 3.23 0.69
C LEU A 392 -6.02 2.63 2.08
N VAL A 393 -6.77 3.32 2.91
CA VAL A 393 -7.37 2.78 4.11
C VAL A 393 -8.88 2.99 4.08
N VAL A 394 -9.63 1.92 4.37
CA VAL A 394 -11.08 1.99 4.52
C VAL A 394 -11.42 1.98 5.99
N THR A 395 -12.18 2.98 6.42
CA THR A 395 -12.63 3.09 7.81
C THR A 395 -13.80 2.15 8.08
N LYS A 396 -14.14 1.96 9.35
CA LYS A 396 -15.32 1.16 9.74
C LYS A 396 -16.64 1.72 9.21
N ASN A 397 -16.68 3.03 8.92
CA ASN A 397 -17.86 3.69 8.38
C ASN A 397 -17.93 3.62 6.85
N GLY A 398 -16.91 3.03 6.21
CA GLY A 398 -16.81 2.93 4.76
C GLY A 398 -16.09 4.10 4.09
N ASP A 399 -15.66 5.14 4.83
CA ASP A 399 -14.85 6.21 4.24
C ASP A 399 -13.54 5.63 3.71
N VAL A 400 -13.14 6.09 2.53
CA VAL A 400 -11.87 5.72 1.90
C VAL A 400 -10.92 6.91 2.01
N ILE A 401 -9.74 6.69 2.62
CA ILE A 401 -8.73 7.73 2.79
C ILE A 401 -7.46 7.30 2.07
N GLY A 402 -6.88 8.21 1.31
CA GLY A 402 -5.65 8.00 0.56
C GLY A 402 -4.86 9.29 0.38
N THR A 403 -3.75 9.18 -0.35
CA THR A 403 -2.85 10.29 -0.62
C THR A 403 -2.69 10.50 -2.13
N THR A 404 -2.38 11.73 -2.52
CA THR A 404 -1.89 12.05 -3.87
C THR A 404 -0.49 12.61 -3.78
N TYR A 405 0.39 12.20 -4.70
CA TYR A 405 1.78 12.63 -4.68
C TYR A 405 1.91 14.12 -4.98
N TYR A 406 1.09 14.64 -5.87
CA TYR A 406 1.06 16.05 -6.26
C TYR A 406 -0.31 16.69 -6.05
N GLY A 407 -0.38 18.00 -6.27
CA GLY A 407 -1.60 18.80 -6.15
C GLY A 407 -1.77 19.37 -4.75
N GLY A 408 -3.00 19.79 -4.44
CA GLY A 408 -3.28 20.60 -3.26
C GLY A 408 -3.01 22.08 -3.49
N GLN A 409 -3.05 22.88 -2.43
CA GLN A 409 -2.89 24.34 -2.53
C GLN A 409 -1.48 24.74 -2.98
N ASP A 410 -0.46 24.04 -2.50
CA ASP A 410 0.95 24.36 -2.74
C ASP A 410 1.67 23.31 -3.62
N PHE A 411 0.93 22.39 -4.23
CA PHE A 411 1.41 21.35 -5.14
C PHE A 411 2.33 20.27 -4.51
N PHE A 412 2.36 20.16 -3.18
CA PHE A 412 3.19 19.17 -2.47
C PHE A 412 2.44 17.89 -2.08
N GLY A 413 1.27 17.66 -2.65
CA GLY A 413 0.44 16.49 -2.41
C GLY A 413 -0.70 16.74 -1.44
N THR A 414 -1.59 15.76 -1.33
CA THR A 414 -2.79 15.85 -0.49
C THR A 414 -3.05 14.56 0.28
N VAL A 415 -3.88 14.69 1.32
CA VAL A 415 -4.69 13.58 1.84
C VAL A 415 -6.13 13.83 1.45
N PHE A 416 -6.76 12.86 0.81
CA PHE A 416 -8.16 12.91 0.41
C PHE A 416 -9.02 11.93 1.21
N ARG A 417 -10.32 12.22 1.30
CA ARG A 417 -11.34 11.33 1.84
C ARG A 417 -12.49 11.22 0.84
N TYR A 418 -12.91 10.00 0.56
CA TYR A 418 -14.18 9.70 -0.09
C TYR A 418 -15.16 9.19 0.96
N THR A 419 -16.35 9.76 0.98
CA THR A 419 -17.47 9.33 1.84
C THR A 419 -18.57 8.81 0.92
N PRO A 420 -18.97 7.52 1.04
CA PRO A 420 -19.99 6.87 0.23
C PRO A 420 -21.38 7.50 0.27
#